data_e7ce73325515a2c1e487bb551e464d76
#
_entry.id   e7ce73325515a2c1e487bb551e464d76
#
_cell.length_a   1.000
_cell.length_b   1.000
_cell.length_c   1.000
_cell.angle_alpha   90.00
_cell.angle_beta   90.00
_cell.angle_gamma   90.00
#
_symmetry.space_group_name_H-M   'P 1'
#
loop_
_entity.id
_entity.type
_entity.pdbx_description
1 polymer ?
#
loop_
_entity_poly.entity_id
_entity_poly.type
_entity_poly.pdbx_seq_one_letter_code
_entity_poly.pdbx_strand_id
1 'polypeptide(L)'
;MRILDTTLFYTQASGGVRTYIDGKRQALLRRGDTSHKVVMPGSRVFFDGDFVSLPAMPLPLAPGFRFPLRLGLWSSIIAGLQPDVIEAGDPYTPAWAAQRAARLLDVPSVGFYHSDLFTLVHHRVGRFLDPGTRAYIKRLYEGFDMVLSPSRVMAEQLHRCGIGEVEVQPLGVDLEAFQPQRAKPNARRALGLSEDQHLLVFAGRGTQEKNIPVLLEAMRRLGPDYH
;
A
#
# COMPACT_ATOMS: atom_id res chain seq x y z
N MET A 1 22.02 3.73 8.91
CA MET A 1 21.28 4.13 7.69
C MET A 1 19.91 4.67 8.08
N ARG A 2 19.45 5.77 7.47
CA ARG A 2 18.15 6.43 7.73
C ARG A 2 17.23 6.17 6.55
N ILE A 3 16.19 5.38 6.74
CA ILE A 3 15.18 5.08 5.72
C ILE A 3 13.93 5.90 6.02
N LEU A 4 13.34 6.47 4.97
CA LEU A 4 12.10 7.22 5.08
C LEU A 4 11.06 6.66 4.12
N ASP A 5 9.90 6.27 4.64
CA ASP A 5 8.73 5.92 3.86
C ASP A 5 7.74 7.08 3.80
N THR A 6 7.15 7.31 2.63
CA THR A 6 6.05 8.26 2.48
C THR A 6 4.87 7.64 1.74
N THR A 7 3.66 7.83 2.25
CA THR A 7 2.44 7.25 1.70
C THR A 7 1.19 8.01 2.14
N LEU A 8 0.12 7.94 1.33
CA LEU A 8 -1.22 8.39 1.72
C LEU A 8 -1.96 7.36 2.60
N PHE A 9 -1.52 6.11 2.59
CA PHE A 9 -2.26 4.98 3.12
C PHE A 9 -1.79 4.49 4.50
N TYR A 10 -1.02 5.28 5.22
CA TYR A 10 -0.74 5.00 6.63
C TYR A 10 -1.79 5.66 7.53
N THR A 11 -2.99 5.08 7.58
CA THR A 11 -4.14 5.56 8.38
C THR A 11 -4.79 4.40 9.14
N GLN A 12 -5.66 4.71 10.10
CA GLN A 12 -6.42 3.67 10.82
C GLN A 12 -7.37 2.89 9.90
N ALA A 13 -7.84 3.51 8.81
CA ALA A 13 -8.71 2.88 7.82
C ALA A 13 -7.94 2.04 6.80
N SER A 14 -6.60 2.10 6.79
CA SER A 14 -5.74 1.35 5.86
C SER A 14 -5.51 -0.07 6.35
N GLY A 15 -5.43 -1.01 5.41
CA GLY A 15 -5.08 -2.42 5.65
C GLY A 15 -3.63 -2.72 5.26
N GLY A 16 -3.44 -3.30 4.06
CA GLY A 16 -2.17 -3.88 3.61
C GLY A 16 -0.96 -2.95 3.65
N VAL A 17 -1.08 -1.70 3.20
CA VAL A 17 0.06 -0.75 3.18
C VAL A 17 0.55 -0.44 4.59
N ARG A 18 -0.37 -0.22 5.54
CA ARG A 18 0.01 -0.01 6.93
C ARG A 18 0.70 -1.24 7.52
N THR A 19 0.12 -2.43 7.30
CA THR A 19 0.71 -3.70 7.78
C THR A 19 2.11 -3.92 7.22
N TYR A 20 2.32 -3.61 5.93
CA TYR A 20 3.63 -3.67 5.30
C TYR A 20 4.64 -2.72 5.97
N ILE A 21 4.28 -1.46 6.15
CA ILE A 21 5.17 -0.45 6.76
C ILE A 21 5.47 -0.81 8.22
N ASP A 22 4.48 -1.25 8.99
CA ASP A 22 4.68 -1.68 10.38
C ASP A 22 5.62 -2.90 10.46
N GLY A 23 5.45 -3.89 9.58
CA GLY A 23 6.32 -5.06 9.49
C GLY A 23 7.75 -4.70 9.07
N LYS A 24 7.90 -3.87 8.03
CA LYS A 24 9.20 -3.32 7.58
C LYS A 24 9.89 -2.58 8.72
N ARG A 25 9.16 -1.69 9.40
CA ARG A 25 9.68 -0.93 10.53
C ARG A 25 10.22 -1.85 11.63
N GLN A 26 9.44 -2.85 12.05
CA GLN A 26 9.87 -3.80 13.07
C GLN A 26 11.13 -4.58 12.64
N ALA A 27 11.22 -4.99 11.38
CA ALA A 27 12.39 -5.68 10.85
C ALA A 27 13.63 -4.78 10.85
N LEU A 28 13.49 -3.52 10.44
CA LEU A 28 14.59 -2.55 10.42
C LEU A 28 15.08 -2.20 11.83
N LEU A 29 14.17 -2.01 12.79
CA LEU A 29 14.52 -1.73 14.18
C LEU A 29 15.26 -2.90 14.85
N ARG A 30 14.89 -4.15 14.50
CA ARG A 30 15.62 -5.34 15.01
C ARG A 30 17.07 -5.41 14.53
N ARG A 31 17.41 -4.81 13.38
CA ARG A 31 18.81 -4.75 12.91
C ARG A 31 19.69 -3.85 13.76
N GLY A 32 19.12 -2.84 14.43
CA GLY A 32 19.83 -1.94 15.33
C GLY A 32 20.74 -0.88 14.69
N ASP A 33 21.03 -1.01 13.40
CA ASP A 33 21.90 -0.10 12.62
C ASP A 33 21.13 0.87 11.71
N THR A 34 19.80 0.80 11.75
CA THR A 34 18.92 1.51 10.84
C THR A 34 17.83 2.25 11.60
N SER A 35 17.62 3.52 11.29
CA SER A 35 16.45 4.28 11.72
C SER A 35 15.42 4.34 10.60
N HIS A 36 14.15 4.36 10.97
CA HIS A 36 13.04 4.36 10.02
C HIS A 36 12.03 5.44 10.39
N LYS A 37 11.73 6.33 9.46
CA LYS A 37 10.69 7.37 9.61
C LYS A 37 9.57 7.17 8.61
N VAL A 38 8.35 7.52 9.01
CA VAL A 38 7.14 7.45 8.16
C VAL A 38 6.54 8.84 8.04
N VAL A 39 6.44 9.34 6.82
CA VAL A 39 5.77 10.61 6.50
C VAL A 39 4.39 10.31 5.92
N MET A 40 3.35 10.83 6.56
CA MET A 40 1.96 10.52 6.27
C MET A 40 1.08 11.78 6.28
N PRO A 41 -0.13 11.74 5.67
CA PRO A 41 -1.05 12.86 5.69
C PRO A 41 -1.67 13.07 7.07
N GLY A 42 -1.79 14.33 7.47
CA GLY A 42 -2.43 14.76 8.69
C GLY A 42 -3.17 16.08 8.53
N SER A 43 -3.63 16.67 9.62
CA SER A 43 -4.27 17.99 9.62
C SER A 43 -3.26 19.14 9.69
N ARG A 44 -2.10 18.89 10.26
CA ARG A 44 -1.00 19.86 10.48
C ARG A 44 0.35 19.17 10.41
N VAL A 45 1.41 19.95 10.38
CA VAL A 45 2.76 19.44 10.62
C VAL A 45 2.86 19.01 12.07
N PHE A 46 3.17 17.76 12.29
CA PHE A 46 3.35 17.23 13.65
C PHE A 46 4.36 16.08 13.62
N PHE A 47 5.30 16.14 14.55
CA PHE A 47 6.35 15.14 14.72
C PHE A 47 6.04 14.32 15.98
N ASP A 48 5.94 13.01 15.82
CA ASP A 48 5.71 12.05 16.90
C ASP A 48 6.73 10.91 16.77
N GLY A 49 7.88 11.10 17.38
CA GLY A 49 9.00 10.17 17.27
C GLY A 49 9.43 9.96 15.82
N ASP A 50 9.15 8.75 15.31
CA ASP A 50 9.49 8.37 13.94
C ASP A 50 8.37 8.65 12.93
N PHE A 51 7.22 9.13 13.40
CA PHE A 51 6.08 9.47 12.54
C PHE A 51 5.99 10.98 12.34
N VAL A 52 5.80 11.38 11.09
CA VAL A 52 5.65 12.79 10.73
C VAL A 52 4.35 12.94 9.93
N SER A 53 3.40 13.66 10.50
CA SER A 53 2.20 14.01 9.76
C SER A 53 2.35 15.36 9.06
N LEU A 54 1.86 15.45 7.82
CA LEU A 54 1.91 16.66 7.02
C LEU A 54 0.50 17.10 6.57
N PRO A 55 0.26 18.42 6.43
CA PRO A 55 -1.05 18.94 6.06
C PRO A 55 -1.55 18.34 4.75
N ALA A 56 -2.77 17.80 4.82
CA ALA A 56 -3.48 17.24 3.68
C ALA A 56 -4.98 17.44 3.86
N MET A 57 -5.69 17.67 2.76
CA MET A 57 -7.15 17.89 2.77
C MET A 57 -7.88 16.55 2.93
N PRO A 58 -8.94 16.47 3.74
CA PRO A 58 -9.82 15.31 3.76
C PRO A 58 -10.42 15.03 2.39
N LEU A 59 -10.53 13.75 2.01
CA LEU A 59 -11.24 13.34 0.80
C LEU A 59 -12.72 13.11 1.12
N PRO A 60 -13.64 13.90 0.56
CA PRO A 60 -15.07 13.82 0.90
C PRO A 60 -15.71 12.45 0.63
N LEU A 61 -15.25 11.78 -0.44
CA LEU A 61 -15.78 10.48 -0.88
C LEU A 61 -14.99 9.27 -0.34
N ALA A 62 -13.97 9.51 0.50
CA ALA A 62 -13.15 8.47 1.09
C ALA A 62 -12.80 8.83 2.54
N PRO A 63 -13.75 8.64 3.49
CA PRO A 63 -13.53 8.94 4.90
C PRO A 63 -12.27 8.27 5.44
N GLY A 64 -11.50 9.01 6.23
CA GLY A 64 -10.21 8.54 6.78
C GLY A 64 -9.00 8.74 5.87
N PHE A 65 -9.20 9.13 4.61
CA PHE A 65 -8.11 9.47 3.69
C PHE A 65 -7.99 10.98 3.49
N ARG A 66 -6.75 11.41 3.22
CA ARG A 66 -6.40 12.81 2.98
C ARG A 66 -5.50 12.92 1.76
N PHE A 67 -5.59 14.03 1.03
CA PHE A 67 -4.81 14.30 -0.17
C PHE A 67 -3.95 15.56 0.01
N PRO A 68 -2.62 15.48 -0.14
CA PRO A 68 -1.73 16.62 -0.01
C PRO A 68 -1.81 17.51 -1.25
N LEU A 69 -1.97 18.81 -1.04
CA LEU A 69 -1.96 19.81 -2.12
C LEU A 69 -0.61 20.54 -2.25
N ARG A 70 0.23 20.52 -1.20
CA ARG A 70 1.44 21.33 -1.11
C ARG A 70 2.69 20.49 -1.32
N LEU A 71 2.94 20.11 -2.57
CA LEU A 71 4.13 19.30 -2.96
C LEU A 71 5.45 19.89 -2.40
N GLY A 72 5.63 21.22 -2.52
CA GLY A 72 6.84 21.88 -2.03
C GLY A 72 7.06 21.72 -0.53
N LEU A 73 6.00 21.85 0.27
CA LEU A 73 6.08 21.64 1.72
C LEU A 73 6.48 20.20 2.06
N TRP A 74 5.85 19.23 1.40
CA TRP A 74 6.16 17.81 1.62
C TRP A 74 7.61 17.51 1.27
N SER A 75 8.07 17.93 0.09
CA SER A 75 9.46 17.69 -0.33
C SER A 75 10.47 18.38 0.58
N SER A 76 10.20 19.62 1.06
CA SER A 76 11.11 20.32 1.96
C SER A 76 11.21 19.65 3.33
N ILE A 77 10.09 19.17 3.88
CA ILE A 77 10.12 18.47 5.18
C ILE A 77 10.80 17.12 5.05
N ILE A 78 10.50 16.34 3.99
CA ILE A 78 11.18 15.07 3.71
C ILE A 78 12.70 15.29 3.61
N ALA A 79 13.14 16.29 2.84
CA ALA A 79 14.56 16.63 2.72
C ALA A 79 15.16 17.07 4.06
N GLY A 80 14.42 17.85 4.87
CA GLY A 80 14.86 18.29 6.20
C GLY A 80 15.07 17.14 7.21
N LEU A 81 14.45 15.97 6.98
CA LEU A 81 14.69 14.77 7.79
C LEU A 81 16.00 14.05 7.44
N GLN A 82 16.69 14.48 6.38
CA GLN A 82 18.00 13.96 5.96
C GLN A 82 18.02 12.42 5.85
N PRO A 83 17.09 11.78 5.13
CA PRO A 83 17.14 10.34 4.90
C PRO A 83 18.33 9.97 4.00
N ASP A 84 18.80 8.72 4.12
CA ASP A 84 19.80 8.13 3.22
C ASP A 84 19.11 7.39 2.04
N VAL A 85 17.83 7.01 2.21
CA VAL A 85 16.96 6.39 1.20
C VAL A 85 15.52 6.84 1.42
N ILE A 86 14.79 7.13 0.34
CA ILE A 86 13.37 7.50 0.39
C ILE A 86 12.53 6.51 -0.40
N GLU A 87 11.54 5.89 0.24
CA GLU A 87 10.55 5.04 -0.41
C GLU A 87 9.19 5.71 -0.47
N ALA A 88 8.55 5.67 -1.64
CA ALA A 88 7.18 6.12 -1.83
C ALA A 88 6.25 4.94 -2.10
N GLY A 89 5.24 4.75 -1.25
CA GLY A 89 4.37 3.57 -1.28
C GLY A 89 3.10 3.71 -2.12
N ASP A 90 2.94 4.81 -2.88
CA ASP A 90 1.73 5.01 -3.70
C ASP A 90 1.95 6.05 -4.81
N PRO A 91 1.17 5.97 -5.92
CA PRO A 91 1.37 6.80 -7.12
C PRO A 91 0.72 8.19 -7.03
N TYR A 92 0.88 8.89 -5.91
CA TYR A 92 0.24 10.19 -5.67
C TYR A 92 1.26 11.29 -5.32
N THR A 93 0.77 12.40 -4.76
CA THR A 93 1.62 13.55 -4.39
C THR A 93 2.83 13.18 -3.51
N PRO A 94 2.75 12.24 -2.54
CA PRO A 94 3.93 11.83 -1.78
C PRO A 94 5.05 11.27 -2.65
N ALA A 95 4.75 10.54 -3.72
CA ALA A 95 5.75 10.01 -4.63
C ALA A 95 6.53 11.13 -5.36
N TRP A 96 5.84 12.16 -5.85
CA TRP A 96 6.49 13.33 -6.42
C TRP A 96 7.32 14.11 -5.41
N ALA A 97 6.85 14.18 -4.15
CA ALA A 97 7.58 14.81 -3.06
C ALA A 97 8.86 14.04 -2.70
N ALA A 98 8.77 12.71 -2.66
CA ALA A 98 9.90 11.80 -2.44
C ALA A 98 10.99 12.00 -3.49
N GLN A 99 10.64 11.94 -4.78
CA GLN A 99 11.60 12.16 -5.86
C GLN A 99 12.25 13.55 -5.81
N ARG A 100 11.46 14.58 -5.51
CA ARG A 100 12.01 15.93 -5.39
C ARG A 100 12.96 16.04 -4.21
N ALA A 101 12.64 15.45 -3.06
CA ALA A 101 13.50 15.43 -1.90
C ALA A 101 14.77 14.61 -2.15
N ALA A 102 14.67 13.45 -2.79
CA ALA A 102 15.79 12.60 -3.17
C ALA A 102 16.79 13.35 -4.06
N ARG A 103 16.30 14.03 -5.10
CA ARG A 103 17.15 14.88 -5.95
C ARG A 103 17.81 16.04 -5.22
N LEU A 104 17.13 16.64 -4.22
CA LEU A 104 17.72 17.74 -3.42
C LEU A 104 18.84 17.27 -2.50
N LEU A 105 18.76 16.01 -2.07
CA LEU A 105 19.73 15.39 -1.14
C LEU A 105 20.79 14.54 -1.84
N ASP A 106 20.61 14.28 -3.13
CA ASP A 106 21.42 13.32 -3.91
C ASP A 106 21.43 11.91 -3.29
N VAL A 107 20.23 11.42 -2.93
CA VAL A 107 20.04 10.10 -2.31
C VAL A 107 19.09 9.22 -3.14
N PRO A 108 19.21 7.88 -3.06
CA PRO A 108 18.34 6.95 -3.77
C PRO A 108 16.86 7.10 -3.40
N SER A 109 16.01 6.94 -4.41
CA SER A 109 14.55 6.91 -4.28
C SER A 109 13.96 5.60 -4.79
N VAL A 110 13.00 5.07 -4.06
CA VAL A 110 12.32 3.81 -4.38
C VAL A 110 10.82 4.07 -4.55
N GLY A 111 10.26 3.65 -5.66
CA GLY A 111 8.83 3.70 -5.91
C GLY A 111 8.20 2.31 -5.72
N PHE A 112 7.41 2.10 -4.67
CA PHE A 112 6.71 0.84 -4.48
C PHE A 112 5.25 0.96 -4.96
N TYR A 113 4.90 0.20 -5.99
CA TYR A 113 3.56 0.23 -6.58
C TYR A 113 2.57 -0.64 -5.80
N HIS A 114 2.18 -0.20 -4.59
CA HIS A 114 1.21 -0.90 -3.75
C HIS A 114 -0.23 -0.77 -4.24
N SER A 115 -0.54 0.31 -4.96
CA SER A 115 -1.91 0.65 -5.36
C SER A 115 -2.06 0.59 -6.87
N ASP A 116 -2.97 -0.25 -7.34
CA ASP A 116 -3.31 -0.36 -8.77
C ASP A 116 -4.14 0.85 -9.22
N LEU A 117 -3.45 1.97 -9.45
CA LEU A 117 -4.08 3.19 -9.95
C LEU A 117 -4.72 3.00 -11.33
N PHE A 118 -4.09 2.18 -12.19
CA PHE A 118 -4.63 1.92 -13.52
C PHE A 118 -6.01 1.27 -13.44
N THR A 119 -6.13 0.16 -12.72
CA THR A 119 -7.40 -0.53 -12.52
C THR A 119 -8.42 0.35 -11.78
N LEU A 120 -7.98 1.14 -10.80
CA LEU A 120 -8.85 2.06 -10.08
C LEU A 120 -9.48 3.11 -11.01
N VAL A 121 -8.68 3.76 -11.87
CA VAL A 121 -9.15 4.76 -12.83
C VAL A 121 -10.03 4.12 -13.89
N HIS A 122 -9.61 2.99 -14.46
CA HIS A 122 -10.35 2.24 -15.47
C HIS A 122 -11.77 1.91 -14.99
N HIS A 123 -11.92 1.38 -13.78
CA HIS A 123 -13.24 1.00 -13.24
C HIS A 123 -14.11 2.20 -12.83
N ARG A 124 -13.51 3.31 -12.38
CA ARG A 124 -14.28 4.46 -11.88
C ARG A 124 -14.65 5.45 -12.97
N VAL A 125 -13.79 5.63 -13.96
CA VAL A 125 -13.92 6.71 -14.93
C VAL A 125 -14.08 6.19 -16.38
N GLY A 126 -13.57 4.97 -16.63
CA GLY A 126 -13.72 4.31 -17.93
C GLY A 126 -12.44 4.29 -18.77
N ARG A 127 -12.48 3.49 -19.83
CA ARG A 127 -11.32 3.18 -20.68
C ARG A 127 -10.71 4.38 -21.42
N PHE A 128 -11.46 5.46 -21.59
CA PHE A 128 -10.96 6.63 -22.33
C PHE A 128 -9.81 7.34 -21.60
N LEU A 129 -9.66 7.18 -20.29
CA LEU A 129 -8.53 7.73 -19.53
C LEU A 129 -7.31 6.78 -19.47
N ASP A 130 -7.40 5.56 -19.99
CA ASP A 130 -6.32 4.58 -19.93
C ASP A 130 -4.99 5.11 -20.49
N PRO A 131 -4.94 5.80 -21.67
CA PRO A 131 -3.69 6.34 -22.18
C PRO A 131 -3.07 7.41 -21.27
N GLY A 132 -3.89 8.30 -20.73
CA GLY A 132 -3.44 9.33 -19.78
C GLY A 132 -2.94 8.74 -18.47
N THR A 133 -3.64 7.73 -17.95
CA THR A 133 -3.24 7.01 -16.72
C THR A 133 -1.91 6.28 -16.93
N ARG A 134 -1.72 5.61 -18.07
CA ARG A 134 -0.45 4.95 -18.41
C ARG A 134 0.69 5.96 -18.51
N ALA A 135 0.48 7.06 -19.22
CA ALA A 135 1.47 8.13 -19.36
C ALA A 135 1.85 8.73 -18.00
N TYR A 136 0.87 8.93 -17.11
CA TYR A 136 1.10 9.40 -15.75
C TYR A 136 1.94 8.41 -14.92
N ILE A 137 1.55 7.12 -14.92
CA ILE A 137 2.27 6.06 -14.19
C ILE A 137 3.71 5.97 -14.73
N LYS A 138 3.88 5.94 -16.05
CA LYS A 138 5.19 5.91 -16.68
C LYS A 138 6.04 7.08 -16.22
N ARG A 139 5.56 8.32 -16.40
CA ARG A 139 6.30 9.54 -16.01
C ARG A 139 6.66 9.56 -14.53
N LEU A 140 5.78 9.07 -13.66
CA LEU A 140 6.04 9.02 -12.23
C LEU A 140 7.12 7.98 -11.89
N TYR A 141 6.94 6.74 -12.34
CA TYR A 141 7.82 5.65 -11.90
C TYR A 141 9.17 5.63 -12.62
N GLU A 142 9.31 6.17 -13.83
CA GLU A 142 10.61 6.40 -14.47
C GLU A 142 11.50 7.41 -13.72
N GLY A 143 10.94 8.18 -12.81
CA GLY A 143 11.70 9.14 -11.99
C GLY A 143 12.28 8.57 -10.70
N PHE A 144 12.07 7.28 -10.40
CA PHE A 144 12.67 6.58 -9.28
C PHE A 144 13.92 5.81 -9.72
N ASP A 145 14.88 5.65 -8.80
CA ASP A 145 16.10 4.86 -9.04
C ASP A 145 15.81 3.37 -9.01
N MET A 146 14.76 2.95 -8.29
CA MET A 146 14.28 1.57 -8.21
C MET A 146 12.75 1.56 -8.17
N VAL A 147 12.15 0.61 -8.87
CA VAL A 147 10.69 0.39 -8.84
C VAL A 147 10.40 -1.00 -8.30
N LEU A 148 9.60 -1.07 -7.25
CA LEU A 148 9.15 -2.32 -6.63
C LEU A 148 7.67 -2.57 -6.91
N SER A 149 7.32 -3.84 -7.00
CA SER A 149 5.96 -4.31 -7.18
C SER A 149 5.66 -5.49 -6.25
N PRO A 150 4.45 -5.59 -5.66
CA PRO A 150 4.13 -6.66 -4.72
C PRO A 150 3.90 -8.03 -5.39
N SER A 151 3.78 -8.08 -6.70
CA SER A 151 3.52 -9.32 -7.44
C SER A 151 3.95 -9.24 -8.90
N ARG A 152 4.14 -10.40 -9.53
CA ARG A 152 4.44 -10.48 -10.98
C ARG A 152 3.34 -9.83 -11.83
N VAL A 153 2.07 -10.01 -11.46
CA VAL A 153 0.93 -9.41 -12.18
C VAL A 153 1.02 -7.87 -12.18
N MET A 154 1.35 -7.28 -11.04
CA MET A 154 1.54 -5.83 -10.94
C MET A 154 2.79 -5.35 -11.68
N ALA A 155 3.87 -6.14 -11.65
CA ALA A 155 5.08 -5.84 -12.45
C ALA A 155 4.78 -5.85 -13.95
N GLU A 156 4.07 -6.86 -14.45
CA GLU A 156 3.64 -6.91 -15.86
C GLU A 156 2.77 -5.72 -16.25
N GLN A 157 1.91 -5.25 -15.34
CA GLN A 157 1.11 -4.05 -15.56
C GLN A 157 1.98 -2.80 -15.69
N LEU A 158 3.00 -2.64 -14.85
CA LEU A 158 3.97 -1.56 -14.96
C LEU A 158 4.76 -1.65 -16.27
N HIS A 159 5.19 -2.84 -16.69
CA HIS A 159 5.83 -3.04 -18.00
C HIS A 159 4.91 -2.62 -19.16
N ARG A 160 3.61 -2.95 -19.09
CA ARG A 160 2.62 -2.47 -20.08
C ARG A 160 2.44 -0.95 -20.07
N CYS A 161 2.75 -0.28 -18.97
CA CYS A 161 2.83 1.18 -18.89
C CYS A 161 4.15 1.74 -19.44
N GLY A 162 5.11 0.89 -19.82
CA GLY A 162 6.39 1.27 -20.41
C GLY A 162 7.51 1.48 -19.40
N ILE A 163 7.40 0.92 -18.18
CA ILE A 163 8.46 0.93 -17.17
C ILE A 163 9.36 -0.28 -17.41
N GLY A 164 10.66 -0.03 -17.60
CA GLY A 164 11.61 -1.06 -18.05
C GLY A 164 11.99 -2.06 -16.95
N GLU A 165 12.45 -1.55 -15.80
CA GLU A 165 12.93 -2.38 -14.70
C GLU A 165 11.99 -2.29 -13.52
N VAL A 166 11.45 -3.44 -13.10
CA VAL A 166 10.56 -3.57 -11.95
C VAL A 166 10.96 -4.82 -11.18
N GLU A 167 11.36 -4.64 -9.93
CA GLU A 167 11.63 -5.75 -9.04
C GLU A 167 10.36 -6.22 -8.33
N VAL A 168 10.18 -7.53 -8.26
CA VAL A 168 9.05 -8.13 -7.54
C VAL A 168 9.47 -8.38 -6.10
N GLN A 169 8.91 -7.56 -5.19
CA GLN A 169 9.08 -7.68 -3.76
C GLN A 169 7.73 -8.05 -3.13
N PRO A 170 7.45 -9.34 -2.88
CA PRO A 170 6.22 -9.75 -2.21
C PRO A 170 6.08 -9.12 -0.83
N LEU A 171 4.83 -8.82 -0.47
CA LEU A 171 4.53 -8.36 0.88
C LEU A 171 4.80 -9.49 1.89
N GLY A 172 5.39 -9.14 3.01
CA GLY A 172 5.64 -10.08 4.10
C GLY A 172 4.35 -10.47 4.84
N VAL A 173 4.42 -11.58 5.55
CA VAL A 173 3.40 -12.04 6.49
C VAL A 173 4.06 -12.40 7.81
N ASP A 174 3.36 -12.18 8.90
CA ASP A 174 3.79 -12.62 10.24
C ASP A 174 3.64 -14.14 10.36
N LEU A 175 4.75 -14.86 10.18
CA LEU A 175 4.79 -16.32 10.25
C LEU A 175 4.60 -16.88 11.67
N GLU A 176 4.77 -16.06 12.71
CA GLU A 176 4.47 -16.46 14.07
C GLU A 176 2.96 -16.37 14.36
N ALA A 177 2.30 -15.33 13.86
CA ALA A 177 0.86 -15.15 14.00
C ALA A 177 0.06 -16.08 13.07
N PHE A 178 0.51 -16.25 11.82
CA PHE A 178 -0.19 -17.01 10.78
C PHE A 178 0.54 -18.34 10.51
N GLN A 179 0.32 -19.31 11.36
CA GLN A 179 0.88 -20.66 11.20
C GLN A 179 -0.20 -21.73 11.49
N PRO A 180 -0.19 -22.89 10.78
CA PRO A 180 -1.19 -23.94 10.95
C PRO A 180 -1.30 -24.45 12.38
N GLN A 181 -0.18 -24.48 13.13
CA GLN A 181 -0.12 -24.95 14.53
C GLN A 181 -0.93 -24.08 15.49
N ARG A 182 -1.26 -22.84 15.11
CA ARG A 182 -2.13 -21.94 15.88
C ARG A 182 -3.60 -22.10 15.57
N ALA A 183 -3.96 -22.96 14.62
CA ALA A 183 -5.36 -23.27 14.34
C ALA A 183 -6.03 -23.80 15.62
N LYS A 184 -7.16 -23.20 16.00
CA LYS A 184 -7.93 -23.64 17.16
C LYS A 184 -8.66 -24.92 16.80
N PRO A 185 -8.41 -26.07 17.47
CA PRO A 185 -9.01 -27.35 17.10
C PRO A 185 -10.57 -27.32 17.08
N ASN A 186 -11.16 -26.48 17.92
CA ASN A 186 -12.61 -26.38 18.06
C ASN A 186 -13.24 -25.21 17.29
N ALA A 187 -12.49 -24.51 16.40
CA ALA A 187 -13.01 -23.35 15.69
C ALA A 187 -14.22 -23.71 14.83
N ARG A 188 -14.19 -24.83 14.11
CA ARG A 188 -15.31 -25.31 13.28
C ARG A 188 -16.54 -25.63 14.14
N ARG A 189 -16.35 -26.34 15.24
CA ARG A 189 -17.44 -26.68 16.18
C ARG A 189 -18.06 -25.43 16.82
N ALA A 190 -17.23 -24.42 17.15
CA ALA A 190 -17.73 -23.14 17.68
C ALA A 190 -18.60 -22.37 16.67
N LEU A 191 -18.41 -22.63 15.38
CA LEU A 191 -19.25 -22.10 14.28
C LEU A 191 -20.44 -22.99 13.94
N GLY A 192 -20.65 -24.12 14.67
CA GLY A 192 -21.74 -25.06 14.41
C GLY A 192 -21.51 -25.94 13.17
N LEU A 193 -20.28 -26.07 12.69
CA LEU A 193 -19.95 -26.82 11.48
C LEU A 193 -19.55 -28.25 11.82
N SER A 194 -20.06 -29.21 11.02
CA SER A 194 -19.61 -30.60 11.04
C SER A 194 -18.27 -30.77 10.33
N GLU A 195 -17.64 -31.92 10.45
CA GLU A 195 -16.35 -32.22 9.80
C GLU A 195 -16.49 -32.30 8.27
N ASP A 196 -17.62 -32.72 7.78
CA ASP A 196 -17.90 -32.88 6.33
C ASP A 196 -18.24 -31.58 5.61
N GLN A 197 -18.57 -30.53 6.34
CA GLN A 197 -18.90 -29.21 5.75
C GLN A 197 -17.66 -28.42 5.37
N HIS A 198 -17.77 -27.64 4.31
CA HIS A 198 -16.68 -26.77 3.83
C HIS A 198 -16.86 -25.35 4.36
N LEU A 199 -15.86 -24.86 5.10
CA LEU A 199 -15.83 -23.47 5.57
C LEU A 199 -15.09 -22.60 4.56
N LEU A 200 -15.81 -21.63 3.98
CA LEU A 200 -15.23 -20.58 3.14
C LEU A 200 -15.12 -19.29 3.95
N VAL A 201 -13.92 -18.74 4.02
CA VAL A 201 -13.64 -17.54 4.82
C VAL A 201 -13.30 -16.37 3.90
N PHE A 202 -14.07 -15.29 3.99
CA PHE A 202 -13.73 -14.02 3.38
C PHE A 202 -13.26 -13.04 4.45
N ALA A 203 -12.03 -12.54 4.28
CA ALA A 203 -11.48 -11.49 5.12
C ALA A 203 -11.15 -10.26 4.27
N GLY A 204 -11.88 -9.17 4.47
CA GLY A 204 -11.67 -7.96 3.68
C GLY A 204 -12.71 -6.89 3.96
N ARG A 205 -12.52 -5.72 3.35
CA ARG A 205 -13.50 -4.62 3.40
C ARG A 205 -14.68 -4.95 2.48
N GLY A 206 -15.90 -4.56 2.87
CA GLY A 206 -17.11 -4.70 2.03
C GLY A 206 -17.17 -3.64 0.92
N THR A 207 -16.11 -3.52 0.11
CA THR A 207 -16.03 -2.55 -0.99
C THR A 207 -16.38 -3.19 -2.33
N GLN A 208 -16.82 -2.39 -3.29
CA GLN A 208 -17.24 -2.85 -4.61
C GLN A 208 -16.16 -3.66 -5.33
N GLU A 209 -14.89 -3.28 -5.17
CA GLU A 209 -13.73 -4.00 -5.75
C GLU A 209 -13.58 -5.44 -5.26
N LYS A 210 -14.17 -5.78 -4.09
CA LYS A 210 -14.13 -7.13 -3.52
C LYS A 210 -15.23 -8.04 -4.05
N ASN A 211 -16.14 -7.48 -4.82
CA ASN A 211 -17.17 -8.21 -5.57
C ASN A 211 -17.97 -9.20 -4.71
N ILE A 212 -18.35 -8.79 -3.49
CA ILE A 212 -19.11 -9.59 -2.52
C ILE A 212 -20.39 -10.22 -3.13
N PRO A 213 -21.17 -9.52 -4.01
CA PRO A 213 -22.33 -10.13 -4.64
C PRO A 213 -22.01 -11.42 -5.40
N VAL A 214 -20.86 -11.49 -6.10
CA VAL A 214 -20.43 -12.71 -6.81
C VAL A 214 -20.09 -13.81 -5.82
N LEU A 215 -19.45 -13.48 -4.69
CA LEU A 215 -19.18 -14.45 -3.63
C LEU A 215 -20.47 -15.04 -3.07
N LEU A 216 -21.46 -14.21 -2.76
CA LEU A 216 -22.76 -14.67 -2.24
C LEU A 216 -23.51 -15.54 -3.25
N GLU A 217 -23.48 -15.18 -4.53
CA GLU A 217 -24.09 -16.00 -5.59
C GLU A 217 -23.35 -17.34 -5.77
N ALA A 218 -22.03 -17.36 -5.65
CA ALA A 218 -21.26 -18.61 -5.67
C ALA A 218 -21.63 -19.50 -4.49
N MET A 219 -21.76 -18.95 -3.27
CA MET A 219 -22.23 -19.68 -2.09
C MET A 219 -23.61 -20.28 -2.29
N ARG A 220 -24.53 -19.49 -2.86
CA ARG A 220 -25.91 -19.98 -3.15
C ARG A 220 -25.91 -21.19 -4.09
N ARG A 221 -24.97 -21.26 -5.03
CA ARG A 221 -24.82 -22.34 -6.01
C ARG A 221 -24.15 -23.59 -5.45
N LEU A 222 -23.25 -23.42 -4.48
CA LEU A 222 -22.50 -24.52 -3.88
C LEU A 222 -23.36 -25.42 -3.00
N GLY A 223 -24.46 -24.89 -2.42
CA GLY A 223 -25.40 -25.67 -1.62
C GLY A 223 -25.04 -25.77 -0.13
N PRO A 224 -25.74 -26.60 0.65
CA PRO A 224 -25.74 -26.59 2.11
C PRO A 224 -24.44 -27.10 2.76
N ASP A 225 -23.58 -27.76 2.01
CA ASP A 225 -22.30 -28.27 2.52
C ASP A 225 -21.25 -27.20 2.64
N TYR A 226 -21.53 -25.98 2.13
CA TYR A 226 -20.62 -24.84 2.13
C TYR A 226 -21.14 -23.70 3.02
N HIS A 227 -20.30 -23.17 3.90
CA HIS A 227 -20.62 -22.13 4.88
C HIS A 227 -19.62 -20.98 4.83
#